data_276c48634e502c530a166805b0c89c30
#
_entry.id   276c48634e502c530a166805b0c89c30
#
_cell.length_a   1.000
_cell.length_b   1.000
_cell.length_c   1.000
_cell.angle_alpha   90.00
_cell.angle_beta   90.00
_cell.angle_gamma   90.00
#
_symmetry.space_group_name_H-M   'P 1'
#
loop_
_entity.id
_entity.type
_entity.pdbx_description
1 polymer ?
#
loop_
_entity_poly.entity_id
_entity_poly.type
_entity_poly.pdbx_seq_one_letter_code
_entity_poly.pdbx_strand_id
1 'polypeptide(L)'
;MKGKLLFLCMFLLGVGTMVAQNPIISGQFTADPTARVFNGKIYVYPSHDIKAPEGQRQDWFCMEDYHVFSSEDLVNWTDHGMILSQDDVPWVKPKSYSMWAPDCVEKNGRYYFYFPSTPTNGRGFGIGVAVGNSPEGPFRPMWRPIEGIAGIDPGVLIDDDGQAYIYWGGVQQAKLKDNMMELATKPERVNDLPQKGLKEGPFPFKRNGKYYLTFPWAKDSTEVLAYCMADQPLGPWKFMGVFMDESPTGCWTNHHSIVEYKGQWYIFYHHNDYSPEFDKNRSARIDTIGFNPDGTIIKVIPTLRGVGNSDARTQIQIDRYSEIAPTASIAYLNEANKFDGWKTLFKKSGAWVRYNRVEFGQEPVKQVKFRVLAPKGAKLEVSIAGGKSIATVNVPRSNNWEIVSAPVKKSPTGLQDLKITLKSGQAEVDWMIFDAKPWTAGGMQTGKYRNLLAELGYKQADIDAKLNDVFNALFYGPNKVYFEVGDDMGYISDIKNNDVRTEGMSYGMMIAVQLDKKDIFDRLWRWAVKYMQHQEGTHEGYFAWSCKIDGTRNSQGPASDGELYYVTSLIFASNRWGNDTGINYLAEAQRILNCSM
;
A
#
# COMPACT_ATOMS: atom_id res chain seq x y z
N MET A 1 -0.09 -41.47 -23.93
CA MET A 1 -0.09 -40.86 -22.59
C MET A 1 0.24 -39.38 -22.74
N LYS A 2 -0.73 -38.51 -22.54
CA LYS A 2 -0.57 -37.04 -22.72
C LYS A 2 -0.07 -36.45 -21.41
N GLY A 3 1.23 -36.14 -21.34
CA GLY A 3 1.84 -35.40 -20.22
C GLY A 3 1.47 -33.92 -20.33
N LYS A 4 0.69 -33.40 -19.37
CA LYS A 4 0.47 -31.97 -19.21
C LYS A 4 1.74 -31.33 -18.63
N LEU A 5 2.41 -30.53 -19.42
CA LEU A 5 3.50 -29.68 -18.98
C LEU A 5 2.87 -28.47 -18.23
N LEU A 6 2.98 -28.48 -16.92
CA LEU A 6 2.57 -27.38 -16.06
C LEU A 6 3.67 -26.31 -16.10
N PHE A 7 3.44 -25.19 -16.78
CA PHE A 7 4.29 -24.00 -16.69
C PHE A 7 4.06 -23.35 -15.32
N LEU A 8 4.99 -23.53 -14.41
CA LEU A 8 5.05 -22.85 -13.14
C LEU A 8 5.75 -21.50 -13.36
N CYS A 9 4.99 -20.44 -13.59
CA CYS A 9 5.50 -19.08 -13.50
C CYS A 9 5.89 -18.81 -12.04
N MET A 10 7.18 -18.91 -11.72
CA MET A 10 7.70 -18.41 -10.45
C MET A 10 7.69 -16.89 -10.48
N PHE A 11 6.69 -16.28 -9.90
CA PHE A 11 6.80 -14.93 -9.41
C PHE A 11 7.88 -14.91 -8.32
N LEU A 12 9.02 -14.32 -8.61
CA LEU A 12 9.98 -13.90 -7.60
C LEU A 12 9.36 -12.72 -6.84
N LEU A 13 8.50 -13.04 -5.87
CA LEU A 13 8.22 -12.15 -4.78
C LEU A 13 9.54 -11.95 -4.04
N GLY A 14 10.22 -10.86 -4.33
CA GLY A 14 11.18 -10.31 -3.40
C GLY A 14 10.44 -10.12 -2.08
N VAL A 15 10.71 -10.97 -1.09
CA VAL A 15 10.35 -10.71 0.30
C VAL A 15 11.27 -9.57 0.75
N GLY A 16 10.96 -8.35 0.28
CA GLY A 16 11.29 -7.16 1.04
C GLY A 16 10.58 -7.35 2.37
N THR A 17 11.31 -7.29 3.48
CA THR A 17 10.72 -7.21 4.80
C THR A 17 9.78 -6.01 4.78
N MET A 18 8.47 -6.27 4.60
CA MET A 18 7.48 -5.21 4.63
C MET A 18 7.42 -4.70 6.06
N VAL A 19 7.87 -3.49 6.26
CA VAL A 19 7.75 -2.78 7.53
C VAL A 19 6.30 -2.31 7.61
N ALA A 20 5.61 -2.68 8.68
CA ALA A 20 4.28 -2.16 8.95
C ALA A 20 4.33 -0.64 9.00
N GLN A 21 3.63 0.02 8.12
CA GLN A 21 3.56 1.48 8.04
C GLN A 21 2.29 1.94 7.34
N ASN A 22 1.83 3.11 7.72
CA ASN A 22 0.76 3.80 7.02
C ASN A 22 1.30 4.52 5.78
N PRO A 23 0.54 4.58 4.67
CA PRO A 23 -0.73 3.88 4.45
C PRO A 23 -0.57 2.36 4.30
N ILE A 24 -1.63 1.60 4.64
CA ILE A 24 -1.61 0.13 4.62
C ILE A 24 -1.73 -0.47 3.23
N ILE A 25 -2.29 0.25 2.28
CA ILE A 25 -2.44 -0.14 0.88
C ILE A 25 -1.69 0.86 0.01
N SER A 26 -0.81 0.38 -0.85
CA SER A 26 0.03 1.21 -1.71
C SER A 26 -0.23 1.04 -3.22
N GLY A 27 -1.01 0.04 -3.61
CA GLY A 27 -1.27 -0.27 -5.03
C GLY A 27 -2.36 0.57 -5.67
N GLN A 28 -3.20 1.25 -4.86
CA GLN A 28 -4.29 2.10 -5.30
C GLN A 28 -4.67 3.11 -4.22
N PHE A 29 -5.40 4.17 -4.57
CA PHE A 29 -5.99 5.06 -3.59
C PHE A 29 -7.18 4.38 -2.90
N THR A 30 -7.20 4.45 -1.57
CA THR A 30 -8.20 3.80 -0.74
C THR A 30 -8.75 4.78 0.30
N ALA A 31 -10.06 4.91 0.34
CA ALA A 31 -10.73 5.83 1.25
C ALA A 31 -11.77 5.10 2.13
N ASP A 32 -12.31 5.79 3.11
CA ASP A 32 -13.46 5.33 3.88
C ASP A 32 -13.33 3.86 4.37
N PRO A 33 -12.20 3.46 4.99
CA PRO A 33 -11.87 2.05 5.20
C PRO A 33 -12.76 1.44 6.28
N THR A 34 -13.71 0.61 5.87
CA THR A 34 -14.46 -0.23 6.81
C THR A 34 -13.74 -1.54 7.06
N ALA A 35 -13.32 -1.73 8.30
CA ALA A 35 -12.67 -2.95 8.76
C ALA A 35 -13.64 -3.85 9.52
N ARG A 36 -13.60 -5.15 9.22
CA ARG A 36 -14.39 -6.20 9.89
C ARG A 36 -13.54 -7.45 10.11
N VAL A 37 -13.88 -8.21 11.14
CA VAL A 37 -13.19 -9.48 11.43
C VAL A 37 -14.12 -10.63 11.07
N PHE A 38 -13.66 -11.47 10.13
CA PHE A 38 -14.37 -12.67 9.72
C PHE A 38 -13.39 -13.86 9.73
N ASN A 39 -13.82 -14.99 10.26
CA ASN A 39 -13.03 -16.23 10.26
C ASN A 39 -11.59 -16.08 10.78
N GLY A 40 -11.37 -15.19 11.78
CA GLY A 40 -10.06 -14.95 12.37
C GLY A 40 -9.10 -14.07 11.56
N LYS A 41 -9.55 -13.53 10.43
CA LYS A 41 -8.84 -12.53 9.62
C LYS A 41 -9.54 -11.19 9.70
N ILE A 42 -8.76 -10.12 9.49
CA ILE A 42 -9.33 -8.79 9.29
C ILE A 42 -9.48 -8.52 7.79
N TYR A 43 -10.62 -7.95 7.43
CA TYR A 43 -10.98 -7.52 6.09
C TYR A 43 -11.20 -6.03 6.09
N VAL A 44 -10.69 -5.34 5.06
CA VAL A 44 -10.91 -3.91 4.86
C VAL A 44 -11.59 -3.71 3.52
N TYR A 45 -12.71 -2.99 3.54
CA TYR A 45 -13.53 -2.63 2.39
C TYR A 45 -13.45 -1.11 2.21
N PRO A 46 -12.49 -0.59 1.48
CA PRO A 46 -12.39 0.84 1.21
C PRO A 46 -13.21 1.23 -0.01
N SER A 47 -13.53 2.52 -0.12
CA SER A 47 -13.83 3.13 -1.41
C SER A 47 -12.55 3.21 -2.25
N HIS A 48 -12.68 3.10 -3.57
CA HIS A 48 -11.56 3.22 -4.49
C HIS A 48 -11.59 4.60 -5.17
N ASP A 49 -10.78 5.52 -4.66
CA ASP A 49 -10.63 6.84 -5.28
C ASP A 49 -9.86 6.73 -6.60
N ILE A 50 -10.40 7.30 -7.64
CA ILE A 50 -9.78 7.36 -8.96
C ILE A 50 -9.63 8.81 -9.43
N LYS A 51 -8.71 9.04 -10.36
CA LYS A 51 -8.65 10.31 -11.06
C LYS A 51 -9.95 10.50 -11.86
N ALA A 52 -10.56 11.67 -11.71
CA ALA A 52 -11.81 11.96 -12.40
C ALA A 52 -11.66 11.80 -13.92
N PRO A 53 -12.47 10.94 -14.60
CA PRO A 53 -12.46 10.79 -16.03
C PRO A 53 -12.80 12.10 -16.75
N GLU A 54 -12.43 12.20 -18.02
CA GLU A 54 -12.76 13.36 -18.85
C GLU A 54 -14.29 13.60 -18.87
N GLY A 55 -14.69 14.86 -18.68
CA GLY A 55 -16.10 15.25 -18.59
C GLY A 55 -16.70 15.15 -17.18
N GLN A 56 -15.97 14.59 -16.22
CA GLN A 56 -16.36 14.62 -14.80
C GLN A 56 -15.76 15.85 -14.10
N ARG A 57 -16.32 16.19 -12.93
CA ARG A 57 -15.82 17.27 -12.08
C ARG A 57 -14.44 16.90 -11.53
N GLN A 58 -13.38 17.61 -11.97
CA GLN A 58 -11.98 17.28 -11.67
C GLN A 58 -11.56 17.55 -10.21
N ASP A 59 -12.25 18.42 -9.51
CA ASP A 59 -12.00 18.80 -8.12
C ASP A 59 -12.90 18.06 -7.11
N TRP A 60 -13.42 16.88 -7.48
CA TRP A 60 -14.39 16.15 -6.68
C TRP A 60 -14.03 14.66 -6.52
N PHE A 61 -14.75 14.00 -5.61
CA PHE A 61 -14.63 12.57 -5.36
C PHE A 61 -15.13 11.75 -6.56
N CYS A 62 -14.33 10.83 -7.03
CA CYS A 62 -14.65 9.89 -8.10
C CYS A 62 -14.30 8.46 -7.66
N MET A 63 -15.31 7.58 -7.61
CA MET A 63 -15.18 6.18 -7.19
C MET A 63 -16.12 5.31 -8.01
N GLU A 64 -15.60 4.31 -8.70
CA GLU A 64 -16.40 3.48 -9.62
C GLU A 64 -16.62 2.04 -9.13
N ASP A 65 -15.79 1.57 -8.20
CA ASP A 65 -15.79 0.20 -7.73
C ASP A 65 -15.32 0.06 -6.27
N TYR A 66 -15.31 -1.18 -5.80
CA TYR A 66 -14.76 -1.57 -4.50
C TYR A 66 -13.85 -2.77 -4.65
N HIS A 67 -12.72 -2.73 -3.96
CA HIS A 67 -11.87 -3.87 -3.67
C HIS A 67 -12.06 -4.32 -2.21
N VAL A 68 -11.59 -5.53 -1.90
CA VAL A 68 -11.44 -5.99 -0.53
C VAL A 68 -10.03 -6.47 -0.26
N PHE A 69 -9.51 -6.07 0.87
CA PHE A 69 -8.17 -6.46 1.34
C PHE A 69 -8.28 -7.25 2.62
N SER A 70 -7.43 -8.26 2.81
CA SER A 70 -7.38 -9.00 4.07
C SER A 70 -5.98 -9.14 4.62
N SER A 71 -5.89 -9.29 5.96
CA SER A 71 -4.65 -9.53 6.66
C SER A 71 -4.85 -10.40 7.90
N GLU A 72 -3.85 -11.22 8.22
CA GLU A 72 -3.79 -11.99 9.48
C GLU A 72 -2.86 -11.32 10.51
N ASP A 73 -2.01 -10.37 10.08
CA ASP A 73 -0.97 -9.76 10.91
C ASP A 73 -1.00 -8.22 10.91
N LEU A 74 -1.91 -7.59 10.15
CA LEU A 74 -2.06 -6.14 9.98
C LEU A 74 -0.88 -5.45 9.27
N VAL A 75 0.01 -6.23 8.69
CA VAL A 75 1.23 -5.80 7.99
C VAL A 75 1.19 -6.21 6.53
N ASN A 76 0.90 -7.48 6.30
CA ASN A 76 0.81 -8.06 4.97
C ASN A 76 -0.65 -8.09 4.54
N TRP A 77 -0.97 -7.38 3.47
CA TRP A 77 -2.31 -7.25 2.94
C TRP A 77 -2.44 -7.97 1.61
N THR A 78 -3.48 -8.77 1.48
CA THR A 78 -3.84 -9.45 0.23
C THR A 78 -4.99 -8.70 -0.41
N ASP A 79 -4.80 -8.21 -1.63
CA ASP A 79 -5.89 -7.70 -2.47
C ASP A 79 -6.61 -8.88 -3.13
N HIS A 80 -7.91 -8.99 -2.89
CA HIS A 80 -8.77 -10.02 -3.50
C HIS A 80 -9.41 -9.55 -4.81
N GLY A 81 -9.06 -8.35 -5.25
CA GLY A 81 -9.59 -7.74 -6.47
C GLY A 81 -10.92 -7.03 -6.27
N MET A 82 -11.48 -6.61 -7.38
CA MET A 82 -12.76 -5.89 -7.45
C MET A 82 -13.91 -6.83 -7.06
N ILE A 83 -14.75 -6.37 -6.11
CA ILE A 83 -15.89 -7.13 -5.58
C ILE A 83 -17.25 -6.62 -6.07
N LEU A 84 -17.32 -5.37 -6.51
CA LEU A 84 -18.52 -4.72 -7.04
C LEU A 84 -18.15 -3.44 -7.77
N SER A 85 -18.72 -3.19 -8.95
CA SER A 85 -18.57 -1.93 -9.69
C SER A 85 -19.91 -1.24 -9.91
N GLN A 86 -19.88 0.05 -10.25
CA GLN A 86 -21.10 0.81 -10.59
C GLN A 86 -21.87 0.19 -11.76
N ASP A 87 -21.17 -0.49 -12.68
CA ASP A 87 -21.78 -1.10 -13.89
C ASP A 87 -22.49 -2.43 -13.56
N ASP A 88 -22.19 -3.04 -12.41
CA ASP A 88 -22.86 -4.27 -11.94
C ASP A 88 -24.20 -3.97 -11.26
N VAL A 89 -24.48 -2.71 -10.89
CA VAL A 89 -25.63 -2.35 -10.05
C VAL A 89 -26.76 -1.74 -10.88
N PRO A 90 -27.89 -2.46 -11.06
CA PRO A 90 -28.95 -2.07 -11.99
C PRO A 90 -29.62 -0.71 -11.74
N TRP A 91 -29.60 -0.25 -10.51
CA TRP A 91 -30.24 1.00 -10.09
C TRP A 91 -29.28 2.20 -10.04
N VAL A 92 -27.98 1.96 -10.15
CA VAL A 92 -26.98 3.03 -10.14
C VAL A 92 -26.95 3.76 -11.48
N LYS A 93 -26.86 5.09 -11.44
CA LYS A 93 -26.74 5.91 -12.64
C LYS A 93 -25.40 5.63 -13.31
N PRO A 94 -25.38 5.21 -14.57
CA PRO A 94 -24.13 4.95 -15.30
C PRO A 94 -23.17 6.14 -15.25
N LYS A 95 -21.90 5.85 -15.01
CA LYS A 95 -20.83 6.86 -14.92
C LYS A 95 -21.10 7.94 -13.87
N SER A 96 -21.76 7.58 -12.79
CA SER A 96 -21.97 8.49 -11.64
C SER A 96 -20.72 8.62 -10.78
N TYR A 97 -19.84 7.62 -10.81
CA TYR A 97 -18.60 7.55 -10.00
C TYR A 97 -18.86 7.85 -8.52
N SER A 98 -19.97 7.35 -8.02
CA SER A 98 -20.48 7.64 -6.67
C SER A 98 -20.56 6.39 -5.78
N MET A 99 -19.68 5.40 -5.99
CA MET A 99 -19.52 4.21 -5.16
C MET A 99 -18.72 4.59 -3.89
N TRP A 100 -19.37 5.36 -2.99
CA TRP A 100 -18.71 5.97 -1.83
C TRP A 100 -18.65 5.01 -0.63
N ALA A 101 -18.44 5.53 0.58
CA ALA A 101 -18.14 4.78 1.79
C ALA A 101 -19.02 3.53 2.03
N PRO A 102 -18.46 2.32 2.04
CA PRO A 102 -19.20 1.08 2.22
C PRO A 102 -19.16 0.55 3.65
N ASP A 103 -19.99 -0.47 3.94
CA ASP A 103 -19.85 -1.34 5.10
C ASP A 103 -20.15 -2.80 4.71
N CYS A 104 -19.61 -3.76 5.47
CA CYS A 104 -19.86 -5.18 5.28
C CYS A 104 -20.07 -5.90 6.61
N VAL A 105 -21.14 -6.68 6.73
CA VAL A 105 -21.41 -7.48 7.92
C VAL A 105 -21.78 -8.91 7.53
N GLU A 106 -21.55 -9.86 8.44
CA GLU A 106 -21.96 -11.27 8.27
C GLU A 106 -23.20 -11.54 9.13
N LYS A 107 -24.19 -12.23 8.55
CA LYS A 107 -25.32 -12.81 9.30
C LYS A 107 -25.73 -14.14 8.68
N ASN A 108 -25.78 -15.18 9.51
CA ASN A 108 -26.23 -16.53 9.11
C ASN A 108 -25.46 -17.12 7.92
N GLY A 109 -24.14 -16.94 7.89
CA GLY A 109 -23.25 -17.45 6.84
C GLY A 109 -23.34 -16.69 5.51
N ARG A 110 -23.96 -15.52 5.51
CA ARG A 110 -24.00 -14.61 4.37
C ARG A 110 -23.39 -13.26 4.71
N TYR A 111 -22.75 -12.66 3.72
CA TYR A 111 -22.11 -11.37 3.84
C TYR A 111 -22.97 -10.32 3.13
N TYR A 112 -23.27 -9.23 3.82
CA TYR A 112 -24.11 -8.14 3.34
C TYR A 112 -23.22 -6.90 3.19
N PHE A 113 -22.99 -6.51 1.95
CA PHE A 113 -22.18 -5.37 1.59
C PHE A 113 -23.09 -4.18 1.28
N TYR A 114 -23.02 -3.15 2.12
CA TYR A 114 -23.81 -1.93 2.00
C TYR A 114 -22.98 -0.85 1.34
N PHE A 115 -23.57 -0.14 0.40
CA PHE A 115 -22.89 0.91 -0.35
C PHE A 115 -23.86 2.00 -0.78
N PRO A 116 -23.44 3.30 -0.73
CA PRO A 116 -24.22 4.38 -1.30
C PRO A 116 -23.91 4.55 -2.77
N SER A 117 -24.89 5.00 -3.55
CA SER A 117 -24.65 5.51 -4.90
C SER A 117 -25.81 6.36 -5.38
N THR A 118 -25.62 7.04 -6.51
CA THR A 118 -26.64 7.88 -7.16
C THR A 118 -27.58 7.02 -7.98
N PRO A 119 -28.90 6.99 -7.67
CA PRO A 119 -29.86 6.22 -8.44
C PRO A 119 -30.17 6.82 -9.81
N THR A 120 -30.52 5.96 -10.79
CA THR A 120 -30.89 6.39 -12.17
C THR A 120 -32.06 7.34 -12.22
N ASN A 121 -33.06 7.14 -11.34
CA ASN A 121 -34.32 7.89 -11.34
C ASN A 121 -34.48 8.85 -10.16
N GLY A 122 -33.42 8.97 -9.31
CA GLY A 122 -33.46 9.76 -8.07
C GLY A 122 -32.64 11.03 -8.12
N ARG A 123 -32.86 11.87 -7.12
CA ARG A 123 -31.97 12.96 -6.76
C ARG A 123 -31.28 12.55 -5.45
N GLY A 124 -29.97 12.85 -5.35
CA GLY A 124 -29.18 12.50 -4.18
C GLY A 124 -28.68 11.05 -4.21
N PHE A 125 -28.58 10.43 -3.04
CA PHE A 125 -28.01 9.09 -2.86
C PHE A 125 -29.05 8.13 -2.27
N GLY A 126 -28.94 6.84 -2.68
CA GLY A 126 -29.57 5.71 -2.04
C GLY A 126 -28.51 4.75 -1.49
N ILE A 127 -28.85 3.95 -0.50
CA ILE A 127 -27.99 2.88 0.02
C ILE A 127 -28.47 1.54 -0.51
N GLY A 128 -27.61 0.84 -1.26
CA GLY A 128 -27.81 -0.50 -1.77
C GLY A 128 -27.25 -1.58 -0.86
N VAL A 129 -27.65 -2.81 -1.13
CA VAL A 129 -27.10 -4.01 -0.52
C VAL A 129 -26.68 -4.98 -1.62
N ALA A 130 -25.48 -5.55 -1.49
CA ALA A 130 -25.06 -6.69 -2.29
C ALA A 130 -24.77 -7.88 -1.35
N VAL A 131 -25.08 -9.09 -1.78
CA VAL A 131 -25.01 -10.29 -0.93
C VAL A 131 -23.97 -11.26 -1.48
N GLY A 132 -23.06 -11.72 -0.63
CA GLY A 132 -22.04 -12.73 -0.92
C GLY A 132 -22.10 -13.93 0.00
N ASN A 133 -21.41 -15.00 -0.39
CA ASN A 133 -21.23 -16.20 0.43
C ASN A 133 -19.82 -16.26 1.06
N SER A 134 -18.97 -15.31 0.73
CA SER A 134 -17.61 -15.16 1.23
C SER A 134 -17.32 -13.67 1.49
N PRO A 135 -16.47 -13.33 2.46
CA PRO A 135 -16.07 -11.95 2.68
C PRO A 135 -15.27 -11.35 1.52
N GLU A 136 -14.66 -12.18 0.69
CA GLU A 136 -13.97 -11.76 -0.54
C GLU A 136 -14.91 -11.61 -1.75
N GLY A 137 -16.21 -11.86 -1.58
CA GLY A 137 -17.17 -11.89 -2.66
C GLY A 137 -17.19 -13.22 -3.45
N PRO A 138 -17.71 -13.25 -4.69
CA PRO A 138 -18.35 -12.11 -5.35
C PRO A 138 -19.66 -11.68 -4.68
N PHE A 139 -19.96 -10.40 -4.72
CA PHE A 139 -21.20 -9.85 -4.19
C PHE A 139 -22.22 -9.61 -5.31
N ARG A 140 -23.48 -10.00 -5.05
CA ARG A 140 -24.60 -9.80 -5.99
C ARG A 140 -25.46 -8.66 -5.50
N PRO A 141 -25.55 -7.54 -6.21
CA PRO A 141 -26.35 -6.39 -5.79
C PRO A 141 -27.84 -6.66 -5.92
N MET A 142 -28.60 -6.08 -4.99
CA MET A 142 -30.04 -5.96 -5.12
C MET A 142 -30.40 -4.99 -6.23
N TRP A 143 -31.60 -5.16 -6.86
CA TRP A 143 -32.09 -4.38 -7.99
C TRP A 143 -32.62 -2.98 -7.65
N ARG A 144 -32.65 -2.61 -6.35
CA ARG A 144 -33.06 -1.31 -5.85
C ARG A 144 -32.35 -1.01 -4.53
N PRO A 145 -32.18 0.27 -4.18
CA PRO A 145 -31.69 0.63 -2.86
C PRO A 145 -32.71 0.28 -1.76
N ILE A 146 -32.30 0.31 -0.51
CA ILE A 146 -33.16 0.11 0.64
C ILE A 146 -34.23 1.21 0.65
N GLU A 147 -35.49 0.79 0.62
CA GLU A 147 -36.62 1.73 0.67
C GLU A 147 -36.65 2.49 2.01
N GLY A 148 -36.88 3.80 1.94
CA GLY A 148 -36.93 4.68 3.12
C GLY A 148 -35.58 5.23 3.57
N ILE A 149 -34.46 4.87 2.91
CA ILE A 149 -33.15 5.46 3.14
C ILE A 149 -32.80 6.42 1.99
N ALA A 150 -32.47 7.64 2.34
CA ALA A 150 -31.81 8.60 1.46
C ALA A 150 -30.55 9.11 2.16
N GLY A 151 -29.38 8.97 1.52
CA GLY A 151 -28.11 9.38 2.10
C GLY A 151 -26.94 8.49 1.71
N ILE A 152 -25.83 8.68 2.41
CA ILE A 152 -24.53 8.04 2.19
C ILE A 152 -24.08 7.34 3.48
N ASP A 153 -22.95 6.64 3.41
CA ASP A 153 -22.15 6.14 4.53
C ASP A 153 -22.92 5.21 5.48
N PRO A 154 -23.37 4.06 5.02
CA PRO A 154 -23.99 3.08 5.89
C PRO A 154 -22.98 2.51 6.89
N GLY A 155 -23.40 2.42 8.17
CA GLY A 155 -22.73 1.65 9.20
C GLY A 155 -23.72 0.68 9.83
N VAL A 156 -23.38 -0.60 9.93
CA VAL A 156 -24.30 -1.64 10.43
C VAL A 156 -23.75 -2.30 11.69
N LEU A 157 -24.60 -2.45 12.68
CA LEU A 157 -24.34 -3.20 13.91
C LEU A 157 -25.30 -4.38 13.99
N ILE A 158 -24.77 -5.57 14.24
CA ILE A 158 -25.57 -6.74 14.65
C ILE A 158 -25.31 -6.92 16.14
N ASP A 159 -26.36 -6.85 16.93
CA ASP A 159 -26.28 -7.02 18.39
C ASP A 159 -26.24 -8.49 18.80
N ASP A 160 -25.96 -8.74 20.08
CA ASP A 160 -25.80 -10.11 20.65
C ASP A 160 -27.09 -10.96 20.51
N ASP A 161 -28.26 -10.33 20.40
CA ASP A 161 -29.54 -10.99 20.14
C ASP A 161 -29.81 -11.27 18.65
N GLY A 162 -28.89 -10.89 17.77
CA GLY A 162 -28.99 -11.03 16.32
C GLY A 162 -29.81 -9.94 15.63
N GLN A 163 -30.35 -8.94 16.35
CA GLN A 163 -31.02 -7.79 15.76
C GLN A 163 -29.99 -6.90 15.07
N ALA A 164 -30.22 -6.55 13.81
CA ALA A 164 -29.37 -5.65 13.07
C ALA A 164 -29.93 -4.21 13.09
N TYR A 165 -29.03 -3.26 13.18
CA TYR A 165 -29.26 -1.83 13.16
C TYR A 165 -28.43 -1.18 12.08
N ILE A 166 -29.00 -0.20 11.39
CA ILE A 166 -28.31 0.57 10.36
C ILE A 166 -28.27 2.05 10.74
N TYR A 167 -27.10 2.67 10.52
CA TYR A 167 -26.86 4.10 10.69
C TYR A 167 -26.34 4.66 9.37
N TRP A 168 -26.62 5.94 9.05
CA TRP A 168 -26.16 6.53 7.79
C TRP A 168 -26.05 8.05 7.86
N GLY A 169 -25.55 8.68 6.80
CA GLY A 169 -25.23 10.09 6.72
C GLY A 169 -26.29 11.03 7.29
N GLY A 170 -25.83 12.10 7.91
CA GLY A 170 -26.63 12.98 8.76
C GLY A 170 -26.97 12.36 10.12
N VAL A 171 -26.36 11.21 10.43
CA VAL A 171 -26.51 10.38 11.63
C VAL A 171 -27.97 10.02 11.90
N GLN A 172 -28.55 9.35 10.91
CA GLN A 172 -29.85 8.67 11.02
C GLN A 172 -29.65 7.25 11.54
N GLN A 173 -30.69 6.64 12.09
CA GLN A 173 -30.67 5.27 12.59
C GLN A 173 -32.01 4.56 12.39
N ALA A 174 -31.97 3.22 12.24
CA ALA A 174 -33.16 2.38 12.19
C ALA A 174 -32.81 0.92 12.50
N LYS A 175 -33.84 0.10 12.79
CA LYS A 175 -33.70 -1.38 12.78
C LYS A 175 -33.80 -1.91 11.36
N LEU A 176 -33.00 -2.91 11.06
CA LEU A 176 -33.16 -3.75 9.85
C LEU A 176 -34.06 -4.95 10.17
N LYS A 177 -34.81 -5.43 9.16
CA LYS A 177 -35.46 -6.73 9.20
C LYS A 177 -34.42 -7.85 9.16
N ASP A 178 -34.82 -9.07 9.48
CA ASP A 178 -33.93 -10.24 9.46
C ASP A 178 -33.31 -10.52 8.10
N ASN A 179 -33.95 -10.10 7.02
CA ASN A 179 -33.42 -10.23 5.67
C ASN A 179 -32.23 -9.29 5.38
N MET A 180 -31.91 -8.37 6.30
CA MET A 180 -30.81 -7.41 6.21
C MET A 180 -30.92 -6.37 5.07
N MET A 181 -32.04 -6.33 4.35
CA MET A 181 -32.22 -5.54 3.12
C MET A 181 -33.39 -4.56 3.20
N GLU A 182 -34.12 -4.55 4.31
CA GLU A 182 -35.28 -3.70 4.53
C GLU A 182 -35.30 -3.12 5.94
N LEU A 183 -35.87 -1.93 6.08
CA LEU A 183 -36.09 -1.32 7.40
C LEU A 183 -37.24 -2.02 8.15
N ALA A 184 -37.03 -2.31 9.44
CA ALA A 184 -38.06 -2.78 10.36
C ALA A 184 -38.75 -1.62 11.09
N THR A 185 -38.09 -0.48 11.21
CA THR A 185 -38.60 0.74 11.84
C THR A 185 -38.46 1.93 10.90
N LYS A 186 -39.19 3.01 11.19
CA LYS A 186 -38.97 4.28 10.51
C LYS A 186 -37.60 4.85 10.88
N PRO A 187 -36.94 5.57 9.96
CA PRO A 187 -35.73 6.33 10.27
C PRO A 187 -35.94 7.35 11.39
N GLU A 188 -34.98 7.42 12.28
CA GLU A 188 -34.92 8.39 13.36
C GLU A 188 -33.57 9.09 13.34
N ARG A 189 -33.55 10.38 13.59
CA ARG A 189 -32.31 11.11 13.74
C ARG A 189 -31.74 10.88 15.14
N VAL A 190 -30.43 10.62 15.22
CA VAL A 190 -29.73 10.58 16.51
C VAL A 190 -29.82 11.94 17.17
N ASN A 191 -30.29 11.95 18.39
CA ASN A 191 -30.36 13.16 19.25
C ASN A 191 -28.99 13.39 19.93
N ASP A 192 -28.87 14.51 20.64
CA ASP A 192 -27.67 14.92 21.38
C ASP A 192 -26.38 15.00 20.55
N LEU A 193 -26.51 15.44 19.29
CA LEU A 193 -25.37 15.74 18.41
C LEU A 193 -25.03 17.23 18.44
N PRO A 194 -23.77 17.61 18.16
CA PRO A 194 -23.40 19.01 17.96
C PRO A 194 -24.32 19.69 16.94
N GLN A 195 -24.81 20.89 17.26
CA GLN A 195 -25.80 21.58 16.41
C GLN A 195 -25.25 22.02 15.07
N LYS A 196 -23.97 22.45 15.01
CA LYS A 196 -23.32 22.99 13.81
C LYS A 196 -22.44 21.95 13.12
N GLY A 197 -22.14 22.19 11.86
CA GLY A 197 -21.24 21.41 11.02
C GLY A 197 -21.87 20.12 10.48
N LEU A 198 -21.33 19.67 9.34
CA LEU A 198 -21.71 18.41 8.73
C LEU A 198 -21.30 17.24 9.64
N LYS A 199 -22.13 16.21 9.71
CA LYS A 199 -21.82 14.92 10.32
C LYS A 199 -22.20 13.84 9.33
N GLU A 200 -21.30 12.94 9.09
CA GLU A 200 -21.49 11.82 8.16
C GLU A 200 -20.78 10.58 8.70
N GLY A 201 -20.58 9.55 7.92
CA GLY A 201 -19.75 8.39 8.23
C GLY A 201 -19.99 7.70 9.57
N PRO A 202 -21.25 7.49 10.04
CA PRO A 202 -21.49 6.91 11.35
C PRO A 202 -21.00 5.45 11.38
N PHE A 203 -20.13 5.14 12.34
CA PHE A 203 -19.68 3.79 12.58
C PHE A 203 -20.09 3.31 13.98
N PRO A 204 -21.00 2.32 14.08
CA PRO A 204 -21.43 1.75 15.34
C PRO A 204 -20.55 0.58 15.77
N PHE A 205 -20.27 0.46 17.07
CA PHE A 205 -19.70 -0.76 17.66
C PHE A 205 -20.15 -0.92 19.13
N LYS A 206 -19.98 -2.15 19.64
CA LYS A 206 -20.29 -2.50 21.03
C LYS A 206 -19.02 -2.92 21.75
N ARG A 207 -18.86 -2.44 22.99
CA ARG A 207 -17.75 -2.81 23.86
C ARG A 207 -18.19 -2.83 25.33
N ASN A 208 -17.95 -3.94 26.02
CA ASN A 208 -18.27 -4.12 27.44
C ASN A 208 -19.73 -3.71 27.78
N GLY A 209 -20.69 -4.10 26.94
CA GLY A 209 -22.11 -3.81 27.13
C GLY A 209 -22.54 -2.36 26.87
N LYS A 210 -21.62 -1.49 26.42
CA LYS A 210 -21.91 -0.12 25.97
C LYS A 210 -21.89 -0.04 24.45
N TYR A 211 -22.72 0.81 23.90
CA TYR A 211 -22.79 1.11 22.47
C TYR A 211 -22.07 2.41 22.19
N TYR A 212 -21.29 2.42 21.13
CA TYR A 212 -20.55 3.57 20.64
C TYR A 212 -21.04 3.88 19.23
N LEU A 213 -21.29 5.14 18.96
CA LEU A 213 -21.55 5.66 17.64
C LEU A 213 -20.52 6.75 17.35
N THR A 214 -19.55 6.42 16.53
CA THR A 214 -18.50 7.36 16.12
C THR A 214 -18.82 7.94 14.76
N PHE A 215 -18.39 9.18 14.48
CA PHE A 215 -18.73 9.86 13.24
C PHE A 215 -17.73 10.99 12.91
N PRO A 216 -17.44 11.22 11.63
CA PRO A 216 -16.82 12.46 11.15
C PRO A 216 -17.69 13.67 11.43
N TRP A 217 -17.04 14.76 11.81
CA TRP A 217 -17.69 16.03 12.09
C TRP A 217 -16.85 17.20 11.55
N ALA A 218 -17.37 17.90 10.52
CA ALA A 218 -16.79 19.14 10.02
C ALA A 218 -17.07 20.26 11.04
N LYS A 219 -16.20 20.34 12.07
CA LYS A 219 -16.37 21.23 13.21
C LYS A 219 -15.96 22.66 12.88
N ASP A 220 -14.78 22.85 12.36
CA ASP A 220 -14.18 24.17 12.11
C ASP A 220 -13.78 24.33 10.63
N SER A 221 -12.88 23.50 10.09
CA SER A 221 -12.44 23.57 8.69
C SER A 221 -12.54 22.23 7.96
N THR A 222 -11.95 21.20 8.52
CA THR A 222 -11.98 19.82 8.01
C THR A 222 -12.67 18.92 9.04
N GLU A 223 -12.68 17.61 8.80
CA GLU A 223 -13.35 16.68 9.70
C GLU A 223 -12.45 16.21 10.83
N VAL A 224 -13.01 16.31 12.06
CA VAL A 224 -12.56 15.58 13.24
C VAL A 224 -13.37 14.30 13.38
N LEU A 225 -12.90 13.34 14.19
CA LEU A 225 -13.69 12.17 14.58
C LEU A 225 -14.24 12.38 16.00
N ALA A 226 -15.56 12.31 16.11
CA ALA A 226 -16.30 12.48 17.35
C ALA A 226 -17.16 11.25 17.66
N TYR A 227 -17.68 11.15 18.87
CA TYR A 227 -18.49 10.00 19.25
C TYR A 227 -19.55 10.28 20.30
N CYS A 228 -20.54 9.41 20.31
CA CYS A 228 -21.55 9.27 21.36
C CYS A 228 -21.46 7.88 22.00
N MET A 229 -21.98 7.77 23.23
CA MET A 229 -22.16 6.49 23.93
C MET A 229 -23.61 6.32 24.37
N ALA A 230 -24.08 5.07 24.47
CA ALA A 230 -25.40 4.71 24.96
C ALA A 230 -25.40 3.34 25.64
N ASP A 231 -26.51 3.06 26.35
CA ASP A 231 -26.80 1.74 26.95
C ASP A 231 -27.61 0.82 26.01
N GLN A 232 -28.15 1.38 24.95
CA GLN A 232 -28.98 0.68 23.94
C GLN A 232 -28.53 1.07 22.55
N PRO A 233 -28.69 0.18 21.53
CA PRO A 233 -28.19 0.43 20.18
C PRO A 233 -28.83 1.61 19.45
N LEU A 234 -30.02 2.02 19.82
CA LEU A 234 -30.69 3.21 19.27
C LEU A 234 -30.71 4.40 20.26
N GLY A 235 -29.92 4.34 21.31
CA GLY A 235 -29.84 5.40 22.32
C GLY A 235 -30.76 5.15 23.53
N PRO A 236 -31.02 6.19 24.37
CA PRO A 236 -30.60 7.58 24.13
C PRO A 236 -29.08 7.75 24.12
N TRP A 237 -28.59 8.46 23.14
CA TRP A 237 -27.17 8.74 22.97
C TRP A 237 -26.74 9.94 23.83
N LYS A 238 -25.50 9.88 24.29
CA LYS A 238 -24.80 10.98 24.98
C LYS A 238 -23.55 11.34 24.19
N PHE A 239 -23.43 12.59 23.76
CA PHE A 239 -22.24 13.12 23.12
C PHE A 239 -21.05 13.16 24.08
N MET A 240 -19.92 12.57 23.68
CA MET A 240 -18.72 12.42 24.52
C MET A 240 -17.57 13.34 24.10
N GLY A 241 -17.55 13.82 22.85
CA GLY A 241 -16.51 14.72 22.36
C GLY A 241 -15.76 14.21 21.16
N VAL A 242 -14.63 14.86 20.89
CA VAL A 242 -13.70 14.54 19.79
C VAL A 242 -12.63 13.59 20.30
N PHE A 243 -12.39 12.50 19.57
CA PHE A 243 -11.36 11.54 19.91
C PHE A 243 -10.19 11.48 18.89
N MET A 244 -10.34 12.10 17.72
CA MET A 244 -9.24 12.34 16.77
C MET A 244 -9.41 13.74 16.17
N ASP A 245 -8.31 14.49 16.13
CA ASP A 245 -8.30 15.83 15.54
C ASP A 245 -8.30 15.78 14.01
N GLU A 246 -8.44 16.94 13.38
CA GLU A 246 -8.32 17.13 11.94
C GLU A 246 -7.01 16.56 11.40
N SER A 247 -7.04 16.11 10.13
CA SER A 247 -5.83 15.63 9.45
C SER A 247 -4.76 16.73 9.38
N PRO A 248 -3.53 16.47 9.83
CA PRO A 248 -2.45 17.45 9.75
C PRO A 248 -2.02 17.76 8.31
N THR A 249 -2.44 16.95 7.34
CA THR A 249 -2.17 17.14 5.90
C THR A 249 -3.26 17.93 5.19
N GLY A 250 -4.31 18.34 5.90
CA GLY A 250 -5.43 19.11 5.34
C GLY A 250 -6.40 18.28 4.51
N CYS A 251 -6.38 16.94 4.64
CA CYS A 251 -7.41 16.08 4.06
C CYS A 251 -8.78 16.51 4.58
N TRP A 252 -9.69 16.86 3.69
CA TRP A 252 -10.97 17.44 4.08
C TRP A 252 -11.85 16.45 4.83
N THR A 253 -11.93 15.21 4.36
CA THR A 253 -12.67 14.11 5.00
C THR A 253 -11.78 13.28 5.93
N ASN A 254 -12.39 12.65 6.92
CA ASN A 254 -11.74 11.70 7.82
C ASN A 254 -12.72 10.59 8.20
N HIS A 255 -13.01 9.68 7.28
CA HIS A 255 -13.91 8.56 7.50
C HIS A 255 -13.15 7.36 8.11
N HIS A 256 -13.85 6.57 8.97
CA HIS A 256 -13.18 5.57 9.79
C HIS A 256 -14.04 4.35 10.11
N SER A 257 -13.39 3.33 10.67
CA SER A 257 -14.01 2.20 11.36
C SER A 257 -13.19 1.79 12.58
N ILE A 258 -13.83 1.12 13.55
CA ILE A 258 -13.19 0.68 14.80
C ILE A 258 -13.51 -0.79 15.03
N VAL A 259 -12.48 -1.62 15.24
CA VAL A 259 -12.61 -3.06 15.35
C VAL A 259 -11.66 -3.66 16.37
N GLU A 260 -12.10 -4.70 17.06
CA GLU A 260 -11.24 -5.54 17.90
C GLU A 260 -10.68 -6.69 17.08
N TYR A 261 -9.37 -6.87 17.15
CA TYR A 261 -8.68 -7.98 16.51
C TYR A 261 -7.58 -8.53 17.41
N LYS A 262 -7.63 -9.83 17.68
CA LYS A 262 -6.67 -10.55 18.56
C LYS A 262 -6.47 -9.88 19.92
N GLY A 263 -7.54 -9.39 20.53
CA GLY A 263 -7.55 -8.77 21.86
C GLY A 263 -7.04 -7.32 21.93
N GLN A 264 -6.81 -6.69 20.78
CA GLN A 264 -6.44 -5.29 20.67
C GLN A 264 -7.45 -4.55 19.80
N TRP A 265 -7.80 -3.32 20.18
CA TRP A 265 -8.67 -2.45 19.40
C TRP A 265 -7.85 -1.60 18.43
N TYR A 266 -8.37 -1.45 17.20
CA TYR A 266 -7.77 -0.70 16.12
C TYR A 266 -8.78 0.26 15.51
N ILE A 267 -8.27 1.40 15.03
CA ILE A 267 -8.99 2.33 14.19
C ILE A 267 -8.39 2.31 12.79
N PHE A 268 -9.25 2.14 11.78
CA PHE A 268 -8.91 2.35 10.38
C PHE A 268 -9.51 3.68 9.95
N TYR A 269 -8.76 4.46 9.23
CA TYR A 269 -9.17 5.80 8.79
C TYR A 269 -8.38 6.17 7.52
N HIS A 270 -8.61 7.33 6.93
CA HIS A 270 -7.83 7.75 5.77
C HIS A 270 -7.23 9.14 5.92
N HIS A 271 -6.10 9.35 5.25
CA HIS A 271 -5.53 10.65 4.92
C HIS A 271 -5.16 10.67 3.43
N ASN A 272 -4.49 11.73 2.95
CA ASN A 272 -4.11 11.90 1.55
C ASN A 272 -2.59 11.70 1.32
N ASP A 273 -1.99 10.68 1.92
CA ASP A 273 -0.54 10.47 1.95
C ASP A 273 0.12 10.41 0.59
N TYR A 274 -0.49 9.69 -0.36
CA TYR A 274 0.04 9.53 -1.73
C TYR A 274 -0.41 10.64 -2.68
N SER A 275 -1.25 11.56 -2.23
CA SER A 275 -1.75 12.68 -3.02
C SER A 275 -1.82 13.96 -2.17
N PRO A 276 -0.67 14.49 -1.71
CA PRO A 276 -0.65 15.62 -0.77
C PRO A 276 -1.22 16.92 -1.36
N GLU A 277 -1.23 17.06 -2.69
CA GLU A 277 -1.77 18.24 -3.39
C GLU A 277 -3.25 18.08 -3.79
N PHE A 278 -3.83 16.87 -3.61
CA PHE A 278 -5.21 16.60 -3.98
C PHE A 278 -5.86 15.63 -3.00
N ASP A 279 -6.61 16.16 -2.06
CA ASP A 279 -7.19 15.45 -0.91
C ASP A 279 -8.40 14.55 -1.24
N LYS A 280 -8.75 14.37 -2.53
CA LYS A 280 -9.79 13.44 -3.00
C LYS A 280 -9.21 12.12 -3.54
N ASN A 281 -7.88 11.94 -3.48
CA ASN A 281 -7.20 10.67 -3.69
C ASN A 281 -6.59 10.24 -2.35
N ARG A 282 -7.36 9.49 -1.59
CA ARG A 282 -7.06 9.20 -0.18
C ARG A 282 -6.32 7.88 0.01
N SER A 283 -5.82 7.64 1.21
CA SER A 283 -4.99 6.48 1.54
C SER A 283 -5.35 5.94 2.92
N ALA A 284 -5.73 4.65 2.99
CA ALA A 284 -6.16 4.00 4.21
C ALA A 284 -5.01 3.81 5.20
N ARG A 285 -5.27 4.12 6.44
CA ARG A 285 -4.36 4.00 7.59
C ARG A 285 -4.94 3.12 8.68
N ILE A 286 -4.08 2.67 9.58
CA ILE A 286 -4.43 1.95 10.81
C ILE A 286 -3.60 2.44 11.98
N ASP A 287 -4.24 2.65 13.13
CA ASP A 287 -3.57 2.86 14.42
C ASP A 287 -4.29 2.10 15.53
N THR A 288 -3.64 1.97 16.68
CA THR A 288 -4.29 1.42 17.87
C THR A 288 -5.23 2.44 18.51
N ILE A 289 -6.33 1.98 19.08
CA ILE A 289 -7.23 2.79 19.87
C ILE A 289 -7.35 2.22 21.28
N GLY A 290 -7.36 3.08 22.26
CA GLY A 290 -7.46 2.73 23.68
C GLY A 290 -8.72 3.32 24.32
N PHE A 291 -9.05 2.79 25.50
CA PHE A 291 -10.20 3.20 26.28
C PHE A 291 -9.79 3.44 27.74
N ASN A 292 -10.37 4.48 28.34
CA ASN A 292 -10.25 4.74 29.77
C ASN A 292 -11.06 3.69 30.58
N PRO A 293 -10.83 3.58 31.89
CA PRO A 293 -11.59 2.66 32.74
C PRO A 293 -13.11 2.88 32.74
N ASP A 294 -13.55 4.11 32.49
CA ASP A 294 -14.97 4.49 32.37
C ASP A 294 -15.58 4.18 30.99
N GLY A 295 -14.78 3.63 30.07
CA GLY A 295 -15.18 3.31 28.71
C GLY A 295 -15.00 4.44 27.70
N THR A 296 -14.64 5.65 28.11
CA THR A 296 -14.38 6.74 27.16
C THR A 296 -13.18 6.45 26.27
N ILE A 297 -13.23 6.91 25.02
CA ILE A 297 -12.15 6.71 24.06
C ILE A 297 -10.96 7.61 24.43
N ILE A 298 -9.76 7.02 24.50
CA ILE A 298 -8.51 7.79 24.62
C ILE A 298 -8.26 8.48 23.28
N LYS A 299 -7.88 9.76 23.32
CA LYS A 299 -7.63 10.55 22.12
C LYS A 299 -6.59 9.86 21.22
N VAL A 300 -6.96 9.61 19.99
CA VAL A 300 -6.11 9.00 18.98
C VAL A 300 -5.24 10.05 18.32
N ILE A 301 -3.95 9.78 18.24
CA ILE A 301 -2.99 10.59 17.50
C ILE A 301 -2.58 9.78 16.26
N PRO A 302 -2.93 10.23 15.05
CA PRO A 302 -2.57 9.56 13.81
C PRO A 302 -1.06 9.38 13.67
N THR A 303 -0.61 8.19 13.26
CA THR A 303 0.81 7.92 13.03
C THR A 303 1.08 7.51 11.59
N LEU A 304 2.26 7.86 11.07
CA LEU A 304 2.77 7.33 9.81
C LEU A 304 3.38 5.92 9.99
N ARG A 305 3.67 5.56 11.23
CA ARG A 305 4.14 4.22 11.55
C ARG A 305 3.05 3.16 11.43
N GLY A 306 1.84 3.46 11.85
CA GLY A 306 0.77 2.47 11.94
C GLY A 306 1.04 1.41 13.03
N VAL A 307 0.67 0.17 12.74
CA VAL A 307 0.75 -0.99 13.65
C VAL A 307 1.74 -2.04 13.14
N GLY A 308 2.04 -3.07 13.97
CA GLY A 308 3.00 -4.13 13.65
C GLY A 308 4.40 -3.86 14.22
N ASN A 309 5.41 -4.61 13.77
CA ASN A 309 6.79 -4.50 14.25
C ASN A 309 7.65 -3.79 13.21
N SER A 310 8.56 -2.92 13.67
CA SER A 310 9.63 -2.39 12.82
C SER A 310 10.88 -3.25 13.04
N ASP A 311 11.53 -3.72 11.98
CA ASP A 311 12.81 -4.41 12.10
C ASP A 311 13.92 -3.39 12.33
N ALA A 312 14.64 -3.50 13.46
CA ALA A 312 15.75 -2.61 13.79
C ALA A 312 16.87 -2.61 12.73
N ARG A 313 17.00 -3.70 11.98
CA ARG A 313 18.05 -3.90 10.95
C ARG A 313 17.62 -3.43 9.56
N THR A 314 16.44 -2.86 9.43
CA THR A 314 15.99 -2.15 8.24
C THR A 314 15.97 -0.64 8.52
N GLN A 315 15.87 0.15 7.47
CA GLN A 315 15.82 1.60 7.60
C GLN A 315 14.47 2.02 8.22
N ILE A 316 14.52 2.64 9.40
CA ILE A 316 13.36 3.19 10.11
C ILE A 316 13.32 4.69 9.84
N GLN A 317 12.31 5.17 9.13
CA GLN A 317 12.07 6.59 8.91
C GLN A 317 11.73 7.27 10.24
N ILE A 318 12.37 8.39 10.56
CA ILE A 318 12.20 9.04 11.88
C ILE A 318 10.81 9.62 12.06
N ASP A 319 10.15 10.01 11.00
CA ASP A 319 8.76 10.45 10.99
C ASP A 319 7.74 9.34 11.30
N ARG A 320 8.12 8.05 11.17
CA ARG A 320 7.27 6.88 11.45
C ARG A 320 7.22 6.52 12.95
N TYR A 321 7.10 7.53 13.80
CA TYR A 321 7.01 7.37 15.25
C TYR A 321 5.61 6.95 15.70
N SER A 322 5.54 6.35 16.88
CA SER A 322 4.28 6.10 17.59
C SER A 322 3.85 7.30 18.44
N GLU A 323 4.82 8.04 18.97
CA GLU A 323 4.60 9.24 19.78
C GLU A 323 5.70 10.27 19.51
N ILE A 324 5.35 11.55 19.61
CA ILE A 324 6.26 12.68 19.42
C ILE A 324 6.09 13.71 20.54
N ALA A 325 7.19 14.28 21.00
CA ALA A 325 7.15 15.39 21.94
C ALA A 325 6.60 16.67 21.29
N PRO A 326 5.89 17.55 22.03
CA PRO A 326 5.42 18.85 21.52
C PRO A 326 6.56 19.76 21.02
N THR A 327 7.79 19.49 21.40
CA THR A 327 9.01 20.23 21.01
C THR A 327 9.71 19.67 19.79
N ALA A 328 9.16 18.62 19.18
CA ALA A 328 9.56 18.10 17.89
C ALA A 328 8.40 18.24 16.89
N SER A 329 8.68 18.18 15.60
CA SER A 329 7.66 18.25 14.55
C SER A 329 8.17 17.56 13.29
N ILE A 330 7.29 17.23 12.36
CA ILE A 330 7.66 16.76 11.03
C ILE A 330 7.63 17.91 10.01
N ALA A 331 8.40 17.76 8.94
CA ALA A 331 8.39 18.62 7.77
C ALA A 331 8.73 17.76 6.54
N TYR A 332 8.46 18.25 5.35
CA TYR A 332 8.92 17.59 4.14
C TYR A 332 10.44 17.53 4.09
N LEU A 333 10.98 16.42 3.61
CA LEU A 333 12.42 16.27 3.39
C LEU A 333 12.90 17.30 2.37
N ASN A 334 12.11 17.52 1.33
CA ASN A 334 12.33 18.49 0.26
C ASN A 334 11.02 19.22 -0.06
N GLU A 335 10.97 20.53 0.19
CA GLU A 335 9.77 21.34 -0.09
C GLU A 335 9.46 21.46 -1.59
N ALA A 336 10.49 21.32 -2.46
CA ALA A 336 10.29 21.35 -3.91
C ALA A 336 9.77 20.04 -4.49
N ASN A 337 9.97 18.92 -3.77
CA ASN A 337 9.42 17.61 -4.13
C ASN A 337 8.95 16.88 -2.86
N LYS A 338 7.67 16.97 -2.58
CA LYS A 338 7.06 16.38 -1.38
C LYS A 338 7.05 14.85 -1.38
N PHE A 339 7.20 14.23 -2.56
CA PHE A 339 7.33 12.77 -2.69
C PHE A 339 8.69 12.22 -2.20
N ASP A 340 9.70 13.08 -1.97
CA ASP A 340 10.97 12.65 -1.35
C ASP A 340 10.77 12.17 0.10
N GLY A 341 9.60 12.40 0.69
CA GLY A 341 9.24 11.96 2.04
C GLY A 341 9.38 13.04 3.11
N TRP A 342 9.55 12.59 4.35
CA TRP A 342 9.48 13.43 5.53
C TRP A 342 10.76 13.36 6.35
N LYS A 343 10.98 14.40 7.21
CA LYS A 343 12.02 14.47 8.22
C LYS A 343 11.41 14.89 9.56
N THR A 344 12.06 14.53 10.64
CA THR A 344 11.71 15.01 11.99
C THR A 344 12.65 16.12 12.42
N LEU A 345 12.06 17.21 12.89
CA LEU A 345 12.73 18.39 13.40
C LEU A 345 12.82 18.32 14.93
N PHE A 346 14.01 18.15 15.47
CA PHE A 346 14.30 18.25 16.90
C PHE A 346 14.78 19.66 17.22
N LYS A 347 13.89 20.54 17.68
CA LYS A 347 14.15 21.99 17.80
C LYS A 347 14.75 22.43 19.13
N LYS A 348 14.49 21.67 20.20
CA LYS A 348 14.95 22.01 21.56
C LYS A 348 15.41 20.76 22.31
N SER A 349 16.40 20.93 23.18
CA SER A 349 16.83 19.87 24.10
C SER A 349 15.63 19.29 24.86
N GLY A 350 15.58 17.98 25.00
CA GLY A 350 14.44 17.25 25.53
C GLY A 350 13.37 16.87 24.50
N ALA A 351 13.45 17.33 23.24
CA ALA A 351 12.60 16.84 22.15
C ALA A 351 12.85 15.35 21.92
N TRP A 352 11.80 14.59 21.64
CA TRP A 352 11.90 13.15 21.44
C TRP A 352 10.84 12.61 20.51
N VAL A 353 11.13 11.43 19.92
CA VAL A 353 10.17 10.54 19.26
C VAL A 353 10.29 9.13 19.87
N ARG A 354 9.19 8.37 19.85
CA ARG A 354 9.13 7.00 20.36
C ARG A 354 8.56 6.07 19.29
N TYR A 355 9.11 4.86 19.23
CA TYR A 355 8.66 3.76 18.39
C TYR A 355 8.25 2.59 19.25
N ASN A 356 7.02 2.15 19.15
CA ASN A 356 6.59 0.90 19.76
C ASN A 356 7.11 -0.26 18.93
N ARG A 357 7.40 -1.40 19.58
CA ARG A 357 7.54 -2.69 18.92
C ARG A 357 8.63 -2.72 17.82
N VAL A 358 9.84 -2.30 18.16
CA VAL A 358 11.02 -2.46 17.29
C VAL A 358 11.65 -3.82 17.58
N GLU A 359 11.73 -4.69 16.58
CA GLU A 359 12.28 -6.05 16.68
C GLU A 359 13.78 -6.03 16.42
N PHE A 360 14.58 -6.41 17.41
CA PHE A 360 16.03 -6.48 17.34
C PHE A 360 16.54 -7.88 16.98
N GLY A 361 15.69 -8.91 17.04
CA GLY A 361 16.10 -10.31 16.89
C GLY A 361 16.92 -10.80 18.07
N GLN A 362 17.61 -11.92 17.87
CA GLN A 362 18.45 -12.53 18.90
C GLN A 362 19.94 -12.15 18.76
N GLU A 363 20.35 -11.79 17.55
CA GLU A 363 21.74 -11.42 17.27
C GLU A 363 22.04 -10.01 17.80
N PRO A 364 23.18 -9.80 18.49
CA PRO A 364 23.54 -8.49 19.01
C PRO A 364 23.72 -7.44 17.91
N VAL A 365 23.18 -6.24 18.13
CA VAL A 365 23.47 -5.06 17.31
C VAL A 365 24.67 -4.31 17.89
N LYS A 366 25.59 -3.86 17.05
CA LYS A 366 26.86 -3.22 17.45
C LYS A 366 26.85 -1.71 17.29
N GLN A 367 26.08 -1.20 16.32
CA GLN A 367 26.02 0.23 16.02
C GLN A 367 24.62 0.65 15.58
N VAL A 368 24.35 1.93 15.71
CA VAL A 368 23.21 2.61 15.11
C VAL A 368 23.72 3.72 14.18
N LYS A 369 23.08 3.88 13.01
CA LYS A 369 23.34 4.96 12.05
C LYS A 369 22.14 5.85 11.93
N PHE A 370 22.36 7.13 11.70
CA PHE A 370 21.35 8.14 11.42
C PHE A 370 21.74 8.93 10.17
N ARG A 371 20.77 9.21 9.31
CA ARG A 371 20.90 10.27 8.32
C ARG A 371 20.36 11.56 8.94
N VAL A 372 21.23 12.53 9.14
CA VAL A 372 20.95 13.71 9.96
C VAL A 372 21.60 14.97 9.39
N LEU A 373 20.92 16.10 9.58
CA LEU A 373 21.43 17.43 9.28
C LEU A 373 21.40 18.26 10.56
N ALA A 374 22.55 18.84 10.96
CA ALA A 374 22.69 19.61 12.20
C ALA A 374 23.62 20.81 12.02
N PRO A 375 23.13 21.98 11.56
CA PRO A 375 23.96 23.16 11.28
C PRO A 375 24.75 23.69 12.49
N LYS A 376 24.31 23.35 13.70
CA LYS A 376 24.99 23.74 14.95
C LYS A 376 25.61 22.58 15.71
N GLY A 377 25.51 21.37 15.13
CA GLY A 377 25.80 20.11 15.81
C GLY A 377 24.68 19.70 16.76
N ALA A 378 24.66 18.43 17.11
CA ALA A 378 23.64 17.87 18.02
C ALA A 378 24.14 16.65 18.78
N LYS A 379 23.45 16.32 19.85
CA LYS A 379 23.64 15.06 20.59
C LYS A 379 22.30 14.35 20.74
N LEU A 380 22.19 13.18 20.13
CA LEU A 380 21.03 12.32 20.23
C LEU A 380 21.29 11.17 21.19
N GLU A 381 20.30 10.81 21.98
CA GLU A 381 20.32 9.63 22.85
C GLU A 381 19.29 8.61 22.34
N VAL A 382 19.71 7.39 22.19
CA VAL A 382 18.86 6.24 21.88
C VAL A 382 18.65 5.44 23.13
N SER A 383 17.40 5.22 23.54
CA SER A 383 17.03 4.45 24.73
C SER A 383 15.91 3.46 24.43
N ILE A 384 15.83 2.39 25.23
CA ILE A 384 14.74 1.41 25.21
C ILE A 384 13.82 1.59 26.42
N ALA A 385 12.75 0.79 26.49
CA ALA A 385 11.79 0.79 27.61
C ALA A 385 12.49 0.84 28.98
N GLY A 386 11.92 1.62 29.90
CA GLY A 386 12.52 1.89 31.21
C GLY A 386 13.62 2.99 31.20
N GLY A 387 13.78 3.71 30.06
CA GLY A 387 14.72 4.84 29.94
C GLY A 387 16.20 4.46 29.84
N LYS A 388 16.53 3.19 29.63
CA LYS A 388 17.90 2.69 29.54
C LYS A 388 18.53 3.13 28.21
N SER A 389 19.55 3.99 28.30
CA SER A 389 20.33 4.42 27.14
C SER A 389 21.15 3.27 26.56
N ILE A 390 21.03 3.05 25.25
CA ILE A 390 21.79 2.03 24.50
C ILE A 390 22.82 2.64 23.56
N ALA A 391 22.62 3.88 23.12
CA ALA A 391 23.61 4.58 22.31
C ALA A 391 23.51 6.10 22.52
N THR A 392 24.63 6.78 22.29
CA THR A 392 24.72 8.24 22.24
C THR A 392 25.38 8.61 20.92
N VAL A 393 24.69 9.39 20.11
CA VAL A 393 25.12 9.82 18.77
C VAL A 393 25.54 11.28 18.86
N ASN A 394 26.82 11.55 18.68
CA ASN A 394 27.34 12.91 18.55
C ASN A 394 27.30 13.28 17.07
N VAL A 395 26.48 14.25 16.74
CA VAL A 395 26.31 14.73 15.38
C VAL A 395 27.22 15.96 15.19
N PRO A 396 28.20 15.90 14.28
CA PRO A 396 29.05 17.05 14.01
C PRO A 396 28.25 18.20 13.39
N ARG A 397 28.81 19.40 13.44
CA ARG A 397 28.22 20.53 12.74
C ARG A 397 28.36 20.35 11.23
N SER A 398 27.22 20.33 10.53
CA SER A 398 27.18 20.25 9.07
C SER A 398 25.93 20.95 8.53
N ASN A 399 26.06 21.63 7.40
CA ASN A 399 24.94 22.17 6.64
C ASN A 399 24.46 21.19 5.56
N ASN A 400 25.06 20.01 5.49
CA ASN A 400 24.67 18.93 4.57
C ASN A 400 24.11 17.74 5.36
N TRP A 401 23.34 16.91 4.69
CA TRP A 401 22.93 15.63 5.21
C TRP A 401 24.12 14.70 5.37
N GLU A 402 24.34 14.22 6.60
CA GLU A 402 25.42 13.31 6.95
C GLU A 402 24.86 11.97 7.45
N ILE A 403 25.62 10.89 7.22
CA ILE A 403 25.35 9.61 7.88
C ILE A 403 26.32 9.49 9.03
N VAL A 404 25.81 9.59 10.25
CA VAL A 404 26.60 9.46 11.47
C VAL A 404 26.29 8.14 12.16
N SER A 405 27.30 7.52 12.79
CA SER A 405 27.16 6.26 13.51
C SER A 405 27.63 6.38 14.95
N ALA A 406 27.06 5.54 15.81
CA ALA A 406 27.49 5.40 17.19
C ALA A 406 27.42 3.93 17.64
N PRO A 407 28.35 3.49 18.53
CA PRO A 407 28.31 2.14 19.06
C PRO A 407 27.10 1.94 19.97
N VAL A 408 26.50 0.77 19.89
CA VAL A 408 25.47 0.29 20.82
C VAL A 408 26.17 -0.37 22.01
N LYS A 409 26.05 0.22 23.18
CA LYS A 409 26.78 -0.21 24.40
C LYS A 409 26.23 -1.51 25.00
N LYS A 410 24.88 -1.69 24.93
CA LYS A 410 24.19 -2.90 25.37
C LYS A 410 23.14 -3.22 24.32
N SER A 411 23.39 -4.24 23.53
CA SER A 411 22.45 -4.66 22.49
C SER A 411 21.13 -5.11 23.12
N PRO A 412 20.01 -4.50 22.74
CA PRO A 412 18.71 -5.06 23.03
C PRO A 412 18.47 -6.33 22.20
N THR A 413 17.55 -7.18 22.67
CA THR A 413 17.10 -8.39 21.96
C THR A 413 15.58 -8.43 21.91
N GLY A 414 15.03 -9.12 20.92
CA GLY A 414 13.60 -9.26 20.74
C GLY A 414 12.88 -7.92 20.55
N LEU A 415 11.63 -7.87 20.92
CA LEU A 415 10.75 -6.74 20.72
C LEU A 415 10.94 -5.68 21.81
N GLN A 416 11.28 -4.45 21.43
CA GLN A 416 11.54 -3.33 22.33
C GLN A 416 10.80 -2.07 21.89
N ASP A 417 10.42 -1.23 22.85
CA ASP A 417 10.07 0.16 22.58
C ASP A 417 11.34 1.01 22.56
N LEU A 418 11.47 1.82 21.52
CA LEU A 418 12.64 2.65 21.26
C LEU A 418 12.29 4.14 21.39
N LYS A 419 13.19 4.92 21.99
CA LYS A 419 13.04 6.38 22.12
C LYS A 419 14.30 7.09 21.68
N ILE A 420 14.15 8.07 20.80
CA ILE A 420 15.22 8.96 20.36
C ILE A 420 15.01 10.31 21.02
N THR A 421 15.99 10.81 21.75
CA THR A 421 15.89 12.08 22.49
C THR A 421 17.04 13.01 22.10
N LEU A 422 16.74 14.26 21.75
CA LEU A 422 17.73 15.31 21.59
C LEU A 422 18.23 15.78 22.95
N LYS A 423 19.50 15.59 23.26
CA LYS A 423 20.12 16.02 24.53
C LYS A 423 20.69 17.42 24.45
N SER A 424 21.19 17.82 23.27
CA SER A 424 21.71 19.17 23.03
C SER A 424 21.76 19.49 21.54
N GLY A 425 21.78 20.77 21.20
CA GLY A 425 21.81 21.26 19.82
C GLY A 425 20.44 21.29 19.16
N GLN A 426 20.43 21.15 17.85
CA GLN A 426 19.25 21.02 16.99
C GLN A 426 19.58 20.04 15.86
N ALA A 427 18.62 19.22 15.48
CA ALA A 427 18.81 18.23 14.41
C ALA A 427 17.55 18.07 13.55
N GLU A 428 17.76 17.88 12.27
CA GLU A 428 16.78 17.34 11.34
C GLU A 428 17.22 15.91 11.05
N VAL A 429 16.31 14.94 11.22
CA VAL A 429 16.65 13.52 11.09
C VAL A 429 15.67 12.88 10.11
N ASP A 430 16.22 12.16 9.14
CA ASP A 430 15.49 11.46 8.11
C ASP A 430 15.20 10.00 8.54
N TRP A 431 16.25 9.20 8.75
CA TRP A 431 16.11 7.80 9.13
C TRP A 431 17.21 7.35 10.11
N MET A 432 16.94 6.20 10.74
CA MET A 432 17.91 5.43 11.51
C MET A 432 17.93 3.96 11.10
N ILE A 433 19.03 3.26 11.39
CA ILE A 433 19.18 1.83 11.19
C ILE A 433 20.18 1.25 12.18
N PHE A 434 19.87 0.07 12.73
CA PHE A 434 20.81 -0.68 13.60
C PHE A 434 21.46 -1.79 12.79
N ASP A 435 22.80 -1.82 12.79
CA ASP A 435 23.57 -2.83 12.05
C ASP A 435 22.77 -3.36 10.88
N ALA A 436 22.60 -2.55 9.83
CA ALA A 436 21.98 -3.05 8.63
C ALA A 436 22.45 -4.49 8.52
N LYS A 437 21.54 -5.46 8.43
CA LYS A 437 21.92 -6.81 7.99
C LYS A 437 23.00 -6.54 6.98
N PRO A 438 24.28 -7.03 7.20
CA PRO A 438 25.33 -6.67 6.29
C PRO A 438 24.69 -6.83 4.94
N TRP A 439 24.64 -5.75 4.16
CA TRP A 439 24.20 -5.81 2.79
C TRP A 439 25.03 -6.95 2.28
N THR A 440 24.45 -8.13 2.28
CA THR A 440 25.10 -9.26 1.65
C THR A 440 25.15 -8.78 0.26
N ALA A 441 26.33 -8.33 -0.12
CA ALA A 441 26.63 -7.85 -1.42
C ALA A 441 25.85 -8.78 -2.32
N GLY A 442 24.91 -8.22 -3.12
CA GLY A 442 23.88 -9.04 -3.77
C GLY A 442 24.55 -10.19 -4.46
N GLY A 443 23.91 -11.27 -4.76
CA GLY A 443 24.54 -12.43 -5.39
C GLY A 443 25.51 -12.04 -6.49
N MET A 444 25.26 -10.96 -7.23
CA MET A 444 26.19 -10.38 -8.21
C MET A 444 27.53 -9.93 -7.64
N GLN A 445 27.56 -9.31 -6.46
CA GLN A 445 28.81 -8.80 -5.85
C GLN A 445 29.57 -9.88 -5.07
N THR A 446 28.84 -10.87 -4.54
CA THR A 446 29.44 -11.98 -3.79
C THR A 446 29.65 -13.23 -4.62
N GLY A 447 29.05 -13.31 -5.82
CA GLY A 447 28.95 -14.54 -6.59
C GLY A 447 28.12 -15.63 -5.91
N LYS A 448 27.45 -15.32 -4.79
CA LYS A 448 26.68 -16.29 -4.01
C LYS A 448 25.20 -16.04 -4.19
N TYR A 449 24.58 -16.84 -4.99
CA TYR A 449 23.13 -16.87 -5.17
C TYR A 449 22.51 -17.98 -4.32
N ARG A 450 21.33 -17.76 -3.79
CA ARG A 450 20.54 -18.83 -3.17
C ARG A 450 20.13 -19.80 -4.28
N ASN A 451 20.55 -21.04 -4.15
CA ASN A 451 20.23 -22.10 -5.12
C ASN A 451 19.12 -22.99 -4.56
N LEU A 452 17.88 -22.65 -4.89
CA LEU A 452 16.71 -23.39 -4.41
C LEU A 452 16.71 -24.86 -4.83
N LEU A 453 17.23 -25.19 -6.01
CA LEU A 453 17.32 -26.58 -6.46
C LEU A 453 18.33 -27.37 -5.62
N ALA A 454 19.46 -26.76 -5.28
CA ALA A 454 20.44 -27.37 -4.37
C ALA A 454 19.89 -27.52 -2.94
N GLU A 455 19.11 -26.54 -2.45
CA GLU A 455 18.42 -26.62 -1.18
C GLU A 455 17.37 -27.75 -1.12
N LEU A 456 16.77 -28.07 -2.27
CA LEU A 456 15.86 -29.21 -2.45
C LEU A 456 16.60 -30.55 -2.63
N GLY A 457 17.95 -30.57 -2.55
CA GLY A 457 18.77 -31.77 -2.58
C GLY A 457 19.29 -32.19 -3.96
N TYR A 458 19.08 -31.38 -5.02
CA TYR A 458 19.68 -31.66 -6.32
C TYR A 458 21.18 -31.33 -6.31
N LYS A 459 22.01 -32.16 -6.97
CA LYS A 459 23.44 -31.91 -7.09
C LYS A 459 23.71 -30.76 -8.05
N GLN A 460 24.67 -29.89 -7.72
CA GLN A 460 25.02 -28.74 -8.55
C GLN A 460 25.33 -29.11 -10.00
N ALA A 461 26.08 -30.20 -10.18
CA ALA A 461 26.42 -30.68 -11.53
C ALA A 461 25.18 -31.04 -12.38
N ASP A 462 24.14 -31.63 -11.75
CA ASP A 462 22.91 -32.00 -12.45
C ASP A 462 22.09 -30.73 -12.79
N ILE A 463 22.11 -29.73 -11.89
CA ILE A 463 21.50 -28.44 -12.13
C ILE A 463 22.16 -27.72 -13.31
N ASP A 464 23.49 -27.64 -13.31
CA ASP A 464 24.27 -26.97 -14.36
C ASP A 464 24.09 -27.66 -15.71
N ALA A 465 24.14 -28.99 -15.73
CA ALA A 465 23.87 -29.78 -16.91
C ALA A 465 22.48 -29.51 -17.49
N LYS A 466 21.45 -29.50 -16.61
CA LYS A 466 20.07 -29.24 -17.01
C LYS A 466 19.87 -27.83 -17.57
N LEU A 467 20.48 -26.82 -16.94
CA LEU A 467 20.44 -25.43 -17.43
C LEU A 467 21.07 -25.29 -18.81
N ASN A 468 22.22 -25.91 -19.02
CA ASN A 468 22.91 -25.93 -20.32
C ASN A 468 22.09 -26.67 -21.39
N ASP A 469 21.49 -27.81 -21.05
CA ASP A 469 20.64 -28.57 -21.98
C ASP A 469 19.42 -27.76 -22.41
N VAL A 470 18.74 -27.08 -21.46
CA VAL A 470 17.58 -26.25 -21.76
C VAL A 470 17.98 -25.04 -22.60
N PHE A 471 19.08 -24.36 -22.24
CA PHE A 471 19.61 -23.26 -23.03
C PHE A 471 19.91 -23.67 -24.46
N ASN A 472 20.65 -24.77 -24.63
CA ASN A 472 21.01 -25.30 -25.97
C ASN A 472 19.75 -25.70 -26.76
N ALA A 473 18.76 -26.30 -26.13
CA ALA A 473 17.50 -26.65 -26.78
C ALA A 473 16.73 -25.41 -27.29
N LEU A 474 16.67 -24.34 -26.47
CA LEU A 474 15.94 -23.10 -26.80
C LEU A 474 16.69 -22.24 -27.84
N PHE A 475 18.03 -22.20 -27.79
CA PHE A 475 18.80 -21.28 -28.61
C PHE A 475 19.39 -21.96 -29.87
N TYR A 476 19.67 -23.25 -29.82
CA TYR A 476 20.37 -23.95 -30.92
C TYR A 476 19.71 -25.27 -31.36
N GLY A 477 18.70 -25.74 -30.60
CA GLY A 477 18.04 -27.02 -30.89
C GLY A 477 17.12 -26.98 -32.12
N PRO A 478 16.52 -28.11 -32.50
CA PRO A 478 15.65 -28.20 -33.67
C PRO A 478 14.37 -27.37 -33.54
N ASN A 479 13.93 -27.09 -32.32
CA ASN A 479 12.76 -26.27 -32.00
C ASN A 479 13.19 -24.96 -31.33
N LYS A 480 14.29 -24.38 -31.75
CA LYS A 480 14.85 -23.15 -31.20
C LYS A 480 13.92 -21.97 -31.42
N VAL A 481 13.97 -21.02 -30.48
CA VAL A 481 13.26 -19.75 -30.55
C VAL A 481 14.19 -18.59 -30.96
N TYR A 482 15.50 -18.76 -30.86
CA TYR A 482 16.51 -17.77 -31.21
C TYR A 482 17.01 -17.94 -32.65
N PHE A 483 17.07 -16.82 -33.37
CA PHE A 483 17.54 -16.77 -34.77
C PHE A 483 18.51 -15.62 -34.98
N GLU A 484 19.64 -15.89 -35.58
CA GLU A 484 20.65 -14.90 -35.97
C GLU A 484 20.27 -14.23 -37.28
N VAL A 485 20.59 -12.94 -37.40
CA VAL A 485 20.35 -12.11 -38.58
C VAL A 485 21.62 -11.34 -38.91
N GLY A 486 22.22 -11.66 -40.06
CA GLY A 486 23.52 -11.10 -40.43
C GLY A 486 24.60 -11.45 -39.41
N ASP A 487 25.60 -10.57 -39.29
CA ASP A 487 26.78 -10.83 -38.48
C ASP A 487 26.62 -10.39 -37.01
N ASP A 488 25.66 -9.50 -36.70
CA ASP A 488 25.62 -8.79 -35.43
C ASP A 488 24.23 -8.63 -34.78
N MET A 489 23.16 -9.20 -35.38
CA MET A 489 21.80 -9.14 -34.86
C MET A 489 21.21 -10.53 -34.67
N GLY A 490 20.13 -10.58 -33.87
CA GLY A 490 19.34 -11.79 -33.65
C GLY A 490 17.99 -11.44 -33.00
N TYR A 491 17.04 -12.37 -33.08
CA TYR A 491 15.73 -12.21 -32.51
C TYR A 491 15.22 -13.49 -31.85
N ILE A 492 14.26 -13.32 -30.95
CA ILE A 492 13.43 -14.39 -30.38
C ILE A 492 12.08 -14.41 -31.11
N SER A 493 11.75 -15.55 -31.70
CA SER A 493 10.47 -15.73 -32.40
C SER A 493 9.38 -16.27 -31.48
N ASP A 494 8.20 -15.67 -31.55
CA ASP A 494 6.95 -16.34 -31.14
C ASP A 494 6.60 -17.38 -32.24
N ILE A 495 6.88 -18.65 -31.94
CA ILE A 495 6.72 -19.75 -32.88
C ILE A 495 5.27 -19.90 -33.35
N LYS A 496 4.29 -19.63 -32.48
CA LYS A 496 2.87 -19.77 -32.81
C LYS A 496 2.42 -18.75 -33.84
N ASN A 497 2.88 -17.51 -33.70
CA ASN A 497 2.44 -16.38 -34.52
C ASN A 497 3.45 -16.06 -35.64
N ASN A 498 4.62 -16.65 -35.61
CA ASN A 498 5.74 -16.39 -36.53
C ASN A 498 6.08 -14.87 -36.56
N ASP A 499 6.14 -14.27 -35.41
CA ASP A 499 6.48 -12.87 -35.22
C ASP A 499 7.52 -12.70 -34.10
N VAL A 500 7.95 -11.45 -33.87
CA VAL A 500 8.91 -11.05 -32.85
C VAL A 500 8.21 -10.08 -31.92
N ARG A 501 8.24 -10.32 -30.61
CA ARG A 501 7.58 -9.51 -29.59
C ARG A 501 8.56 -9.00 -28.55
N THR A 502 8.25 -7.84 -27.97
CA THR A 502 9.07 -7.23 -26.91
C THR A 502 9.28 -8.17 -25.73
N GLU A 503 8.26 -8.95 -25.35
CA GLU A 503 8.35 -9.94 -24.26
C GLU A 503 9.36 -11.05 -24.60
N GLY A 504 9.25 -11.64 -25.80
CA GLY A 504 10.20 -12.68 -26.24
C GLY A 504 11.64 -12.17 -26.29
N MET A 505 11.83 -10.98 -26.87
CA MET A 505 13.14 -10.33 -26.98
C MET A 505 13.74 -10.03 -25.60
N SER A 506 12.98 -9.43 -24.71
CA SER A 506 13.44 -9.08 -23.36
C SER A 506 13.72 -10.30 -22.49
N TYR A 507 12.92 -11.38 -22.62
CA TYR A 507 13.20 -12.66 -21.94
C TYR A 507 14.47 -13.31 -22.47
N GLY A 508 14.69 -13.27 -23.79
CA GLY A 508 15.94 -13.76 -24.40
C GLY A 508 17.16 -13.01 -23.88
N MET A 509 17.06 -11.68 -23.76
CA MET A 509 18.11 -10.84 -23.17
C MET A 509 18.34 -11.19 -21.69
N MET A 510 17.28 -11.39 -20.91
CA MET A 510 17.38 -11.76 -19.50
C MET A 510 18.06 -13.12 -19.33
N ILE A 511 17.73 -14.12 -20.15
CA ILE A 511 18.39 -15.43 -20.15
C ILE A 511 19.88 -15.27 -20.52
N ALA A 512 20.17 -14.50 -21.55
CA ALA A 512 21.53 -14.27 -22.01
C ALA A 512 22.41 -13.60 -20.94
N VAL A 513 21.92 -12.56 -20.26
CA VAL A 513 22.69 -11.89 -19.21
C VAL A 513 22.92 -12.78 -18.00
N GLN A 514 21.93 -13.59 -17.60
CA GLN A 514 22.08 -14.50 -16.47
C GLN A 514 23.08 -15.63 -16.74
N LEU A 515 23.12 -16.14 -17.96
CA LEU A 515 24.02 -17.21 -18.36
C LEU A 515 25.34 -16.72 -18.95
N ASP A 516 25.65 -15.44 -18.83
CA ASP A 516 26.89 -14.82 -19.32
C ASP A 516 27.12 -14.99 -20.85
N LYS A 517 26.04 -14.78 -21.62
CA LYS A 517 26.04 -14.90 -23.10
C LYS A 517 25.96 -13.50 -23.73
N LYS A 518 27.03 -12.72 -23.57
CA LYS A 518 27.12 -11.32 -24.02
C LYS A 518 26.80 -11.14 -25.50
N ASP A 519 27.37 -12.00 -26.36
CA ASP A 519 27.15 -11.90 -27.81
C ASP A 519 25.67 -12.03 -28.19
N ILE A 520 24.97 -12.99 -27.61
CA ILE A 520 23.53 -13.18 -27.83
C ILE A 520 22.74 -11.96 -27.34
N PHE A 521 23.10 -11.46 -26.15
CA PHE A 521 22.46 -10.25 -25.57
C PHE A 521 22.59 -9.05 -26.50
N ASP A 522 23.79 -8.78 -26.97
CA ASP A 522 24.10 -7.67 -27.86
C ASP A 522 23.39 -7.79 -29.21
N ARG A 523 23.27 -9.00 -29.76
CA ARG A 523 22.55 -9.28 -31.00
C ARG A 523 21.06 -9.01 -30.85
N LEU A 524 20.46 -9.46 -29.76
CA LEU A 524 19.03 -9.21 -29.45
C LEU A 524 18.76 -7.71 -29.28
N TRP A 525 19.62 -7.01 -28.52
CA TRP A 525 19.49 -5.59 -28.30
C TRP A 525 19.58 -4.78 -29.61
N ARG A 526 20.57 -5.05 -30.46
CA ARG A 526 20.73 -4.38 -31.77
C ARG A 526 19.53 -4.58 -32.66
N TRP A 527 18.96 -5.79 -32.68
CA TRP A 527 17.76 -6.07 -33.46
C TRP A 527 16.55 -5.27 -32.92
N ALA A 528 16.35 -5.25 -31.61
CA ALA A 528 15.27 -4.53 -30.97
C ALA A 528 15.36 -3.02 -31.26
N VAL A 529 16.53 -2.41 -31.09
CA VAL A 529 16.75 -0.98 -31.38
C VAL A 529 16.51 -0.67 -32.86
N LYS A 530 16.97 -1.53 -33.76
CA LYS A 530 16.85 -1.28 -35.19
C LYS A 530 15.42 -1.34 -35.72
N TYR A 531 14.66 -2.36 -35.29
CA TYR A 531 13.38 -2.67 -35.91
C TYR A 531 12.17 -2.32 -35.04
N MET A 532 12.28 -2.47 -33.72
CA MET A 532 11.15 -2.23 -32.81
C MET A 532 11.12 -0.79 -32.29
N GLN A 533 12.29 -0.18 -31.99
CA GLN A 533 12.32 1.12 -31.37
C GLN A 533 11.91 2.25 -32.32
N HIS A 534 11.03 3.13 -31.86
CA HIS A 534 10.66 4.35 -32.57
C HIS A 534 11.76 5.41 -32.37
N GLN A 535 12.24 5.95 -33.49
CA GLN A 535 13.30 6.96 -33.51
C GLN A 535 12.73 8.38 -33.60
N GLU A 536 11.41 8.51 -33.84
CA GLU A 536 10.69 9.79 -33.97
C GLU A 536 9.19 9.61 -33.77
N GLY A 537 8.47 10.71 -33.57
CA GLY A 537 7.01 10.75 -33.48
C GLY A 537 6.49 10.55 -32.04
N THR A 538 5.18 10.28 -31.92
CA THR A 538 4.48 10.19 -30.62
C THR A 538 4.97 9.04 -29.72
N HIS A 539 5.65 8.09 -30.30
CA HIS A 539 6.21 6.93 -29.57
C HIS A 539 7.74 6.93 -29.58
N GLU A 540 8.39 8.08 -29.81
CA GLU A 540 9.83 8.19 -29.78
C GLU A 540 10.43 7.61 -28.50
N GLY A 541 11.43 6.72 -28.66
CA GLY A 541 12.09 6.03 -27.55
C GLY A 541 11.41 4.73 -27.09
N TYR A 542 10.13 4.56 -27.35
CA TYR A 542 9.38 3.32 -27.09
C TYR A 542 9.59 2.26 -28.17
N PHE A 543 9.11 1.05 -27.93
CA PHE A 543 9.24 -0.10 -28.84
C PHE A 543 7.87 -0.54 -29.38
N ALA A 544 7.77 -0.76 -30.66
CA ALA A 544 6.64 -1.48 -31.25
C ALA A 544 6.59 -2.89 -30.63
N TRP A 545 5.50 -3.24 -29.97
CA TRP A 545 5.44 -4.49 -29.19
C TRP A 545 5.53 -5.77 -30.05
N SER A 546 5.23 -5.67 -31.35
CA SER A 546 5.30 -6.79 -32.29
C SER A 546 5.80 -6.36 -33.68
N CYS A 547 6.72 -7.16 -34.21
CA CYS A 547 7.25 -7.06 -35.58
C CYS A 547 7.20 -8.42 -36.27
N LYS A 548 7.16 -8.43 -37.60
CA LYS A 548 7.45 -9.61 -38.38
C LYS A 548 8.93 -9.97 -38.24
N ILE A 549 9.29 -11.18 -38.61
CA ILE A 549 10.69 -11.67 -38.58
C ILE A 549 11.63 -10.88 -39.54
N ASP A 550 11.07 -10.19 -40.54
CA ASP A 550 11.81 -9.29 -41.43
C ASP A 550 11.99 -7.87 -40.87
N GLY A 551 11.47 -7.60 -39.66
CA GLY A 551 11.52 -6.32 -38.99
C GLY A 551 10.38 -5.38 -39.30
N THR A 552 9.43 -5.74 -40.20
CA THR A 552 8.23 -4.95 -40.44
C THR A 552 7.33 -4.92 -39.20
N ARG A 553 6.96 -3.73 -38.70
CA ARG A 553 6.13 -3.60 -37.51
C ARG A 553 4.69 -4.04 -37.75
N ASN A 554 4.20 -4.95 -36.92
CA ASN A 554 2.80 -5.37 -36.91
C ASN A 554 1.92 -4.36 -36.14
N SER A 555 2.50 -3.68 -35.14
CA SER A 555 1.86 -2.65 -34.32
C SER A 555 2.80 -1.47 -34.15
N GLN A 556 2.23 -0.28 -33.96
CA GLN A 556 3.00 0.92 -33.63
C GLN A 556 3.01 1.21 -32.12
N GLY A 557 2.12 0.57 -31.34
CA GLY A 557 2.02 0.81 -29.91
C GLY A 557 3.10 0.11 -29.10
N PRO A 558 3.47 0.67 -27.95
CA PRO A 558 4.35 0.03 -26.99
C PRO A 558 3.62 -1.02 -26.13
N ALA A 559 4.41 -1.86 -25.41
CA ALA A 559 3.93 -2.75 -24.37
C ALA A 559 4.84 -2.60 -23.14
N SER A 560 4.32 -2.02 -22.07
CA SER A 560 5.08 -1.58 -20.90
C SER A 560 5.85 -2.71 -20.19
N ASP A 561 5.33 -3.92 -20.19
CA ASP A 561 5.97 -5.09 -19.59
C ASP A 561 7.26 -5.47 -20.36
N GLY A 562 7.24 -5.51 -21.69
CA GLY A 562 8.42 -5.76 -22.50
C GLY A 562 9.51 -4.70 -22.30
N GLU A 563 9.12 -3.43 -22.23
CA GLU A 563 10.04 -2.30 -22.02
C GLU A 563 10.66 -2.31 -20.63
N LEU A 564 9.91 -2.59 -19.59
CA LEU A 564 10.44 -2.75 -18.23
C LEU A 564 11.43 -3.92 -18.13
N TYR A 565 11.18 -5.01 -18.84
CA TYR A 565 12.13 -6.12 -18.92
C TYR A 565 13.39 -5.76 -19.74
N TYR A 566 13.31 -4.95 -20.78
CA TYR A 566 14.49 -4.39 -21.44
C TYR A 566 15.32 -3.57 -20.46
N VAL A 567 14.72 -2.63 -19.75
CA VAL A 567 15.40 -1.83 -18.74
C VAL A 567 16.10 -2.72 -17.71
N THR A 568 15.38 -3.70 -17.16
CA THR A 568 15.92 -4.61 -16.15
C THR A 568 17.12 -5.41 -16.68
N SER A 569 17.00 -5.97 -17.89
CA SER A 569 18.08 -6.75 -18.49
C SER A 569 19.31 -5.90 -18.84
N LEU A 570 19.11 -4.64 -19.28
CA LEU A 570 20.18 -3.68 -19.54
C LEU A 570 20.92 -3.27 -18.26
N ILE A 571 20.19 -3.05 -17.15
CA ILE A 571 20.83 -2.78 -15.84
C ILE A 571 21.66 -3.98 -15.40
N PHE A 572 21.20 -5.20 -15.60
CA PHE A 572 21.97 -6.41 -15.29
C PHE A 572 23.21 -6.52 -16.18
N ALA A 573 23.09 -6.22 -17.48
CA ALA A 573 24.20 -6.20 -18.42
C ALA A 573 25.27 -5.17 -18.04
N SER A 574 24.83 -3.94 -17.67
CA SER A 574 25.71 -2.89 -17.15
C SER A 574 26.52 -3.36 -15.94
N ASN A 575 25.88 -4.03 -14.99
CA ASN A 575 26.55 -4.55 -13.80
C ASN A 575 27.47 -5.76 -14.08
N ARG A 576 27.14 -6.58 -15.07
CA ARG A 576 27.91 -7.78 -15.39
C ARG A 576 29.10 -7.50 -16.30
N TRP A 577 28.91 -6.71 -17.35
CA TRP A 577 29.90 -6.50 -18.42
C TRP A 577 30.46 -5.08 -18.49
N GLY A 578 29.91 -4.13 -17.69
CA GLY A 578 30.30 -2.72 -17.76
C GLY A 578 29.62 -2.00 -18.92
N ASN A 579 30.00 -0.73 -19.14
CA ASN A 579 29.36 0.16 -20.12
C ASN A 579 30.31 0.55 -21.27
N ASP A 580 31.56 0.13 -21.23
CA ASP A 580 32.60 0.49 -22.20
C ASP A 580 32.86 -0.61 -23.25
N THR A 581 31.87 -1.46 -23.53
CA THR A 581 32.01 -2.68 -24.32
C THR A 581 31.32 -2.64 -25.69
N GLY A 582 31.12 -1.41 -26.23
CA GLY A 582 30.44 -1.18 -27.51
C GLY A 582 28.94 -0.81 -27.38
N ILE A 583 28.29 -1.18 -26.28
CA ILE A 583 26.96 -0.74 -25.88
C ILE A 583 27.07 -0.18 -24.46
N ASN A 584 26.60 1.05 -24.26
CA ASN A 584 26.44 1.61 -22.92
C ASN A 584 25.08 1.20 -22.37
N TYR A 585 25.00 0.01 -21.77
CA TYR A 585 23.76 -0.58 -21.27
C TYR A 585 23.02 0.31 -20.28
N LEU A 586 23.76 1.00 -19.39
CA LEU A 586 23.12 1.88 -18.40
C LEU A 586 22.48 3.10 -19.07
N ALA A 587 23.15 3.70 -20.04
CA ALA A 587 22.60 4.83 -20.79
C ALA A 587 21.36 4.41 -21.60
N GLU A 588 21.36 3.21 -22.19
CA GLU A 588 20.20 2.67 -22.88
C GLU A 588 19.01 2.43 -21.94
N ALA A 589 19.25 1.86 -20.76
CA ALA A 589 18.22 1.70 -19.74
C ALA A 589 17.63 3.05 -19.29
N GLN A 590 18.47 4.05 -19.02
CA GLN A 590 18.06 5.40 -18.64
C GLN A 590 17.26 6.08 -19.74
N ARG A 591 17.64 5.89 -21.02
CA ARG A 591 16.94 6.45 -22.17
C ARG A 591 15.50 5.93 -22.24
N ILE A 592 15.27 4.63 -22.07
CA ILE A 592 13.92 4.06 -22.05
C ILE A 592 13.10 4.64 -20.87
N LEU A 593 13.68 4.67 -19.66
CA LEU A 593 13.00 5.20 -18.48
C LEU A 593 12.61 6.67 -18.65
N ASN A 594 13.46 7.50 -19.25
CA ASN A 594 13.19 8.92 -19.47
C ASN A 594 12.07 9.16 -20.50
N CYS A 595 11.82 8.22 -21.41
CA CYS A 595 10.68 8.28 -22.33
C CYS A 595 9.38 7.85 -21.64
N SER A 596 9.47 7.03 -20.57
CA SER A 596 8.32 6.42 -19.88
C SER A 596 7.79 7.26 -18.71
N MET A 597 8.46 8.37 -18.37
CA MET A 597 8.05 9.35 -17.35
C MET A 597 7.52 10.62 -18.02
#